data_0274734ef5aa9c439efc3a745d16a636
#
_entry.id   0274734ef5aa9c439efc3a745d16a636
#
_cell.length_a   1.000
_cell.length_b   1.000
_cell.length_c   1.000
_cell.angle_alpha   90.00
_cell.angle_beta   90.00
_cell.angle_gamma   90.00
#
_symmetry.space_group_name_H-M   'P 1'
#
loop_
_entity.id
_entity.type
_entity.pdbx_description
1 polymer ?
#
loop_
_entity_poly.entity_id
_entity_poly.type
_entity_poly.pdbx_seq_one_letter_code
_entity_poly.pdbx_strand_id
1 'polypeptide(L)'
;MSLEHLGIIADGNRRWAKAQGLPTIEGHKKGLDTIELLTEAASEAGIRYLTFYVFSTENWGRSKDEVSYIMKLAETRILKYAEKLAAKNARMLILGSRDKIGPVLASALDKAEKITADCTGITVCFCFNYGGEKEIADAANAALQNGLEITPESIRDHLYHPEVPDIDMVVRTSGEERISGFMLWRSSYAEFMFIKKYFPEMTAEDITKIVEEFENRNRRFGK
;
A
#
# COMPACT_ATOMS: atom_id res chain seq x y z
N MET A 1 -14.94 -11.07 -13.87
CA MET A 1 -13.77 -11.45 -13.04
C MET A 1 -13.93 -10.77 -11.71
N SER A 2 -13.64 -11.42 -10.60
CA SER A 2 -13.65 -10.76 -9.29
C SER A 2 -12.37 -9.95 -9.08
N LEU A 3 -12.45 -8.78 -8.44
CA LEU A 3 -11.31 -7.98 -8.03
C LEU A 3 -10.64 -8.65 -6.83
N GLU A 4 -9.50 -9.29 -7.04
CA GLU A 4 -8.78 -10.00 -5.96
C GLU A 4 -7.79 -9.09 -5.24
N HIS A 5 -7.03 -8.27 -5.98
CA HIS A 5 -6.01 -7.38 -5.42
C HIS A 5 -6.21 -5.93 -5.87
N LEU A 6 -6.61 -5.09 -4.92
CA LEU A 6 -6.75 -3.65 -5.10
C LEU A 6 -5.54 -2.90 -4.55
N GLY A 7 -4.88 -2.10 -5.39
CA GLY A 7 -3.82 -1.18 -4.99
C GLY A 7 -4.33 0.26 -4.90
N ILE A 8 -4.06 0.97 -3.81
CA ILE A 8 -4.48 2.37 -3.62
C ILE A 8 -3.27 3.27 -3.38
N ILE A 9 -3.06 4.22 -4.29
CA ILE A 9 -2.10 5.31 -4.09
C ILE A 9 -2.82 6.42 -3.33
N ALA A 10 -2.54 6.50 -2.02
CA ALA A 10 -3.21 7.37 -1.05
C ALA A 10 -2.73 8.83 -1.15
N ASP A 11 -3.08 9.51 -2.25
CA ASP A 11 -2.64 10.87 -2.53
C ASP A 11 -3.66 11.92 -2.08
N GLY A 12 -3.16 13.12 -1.74
CA GLY A 12 -3.97 14.29 -1.43
C GLY A 12 -4.13 14.63 0.05
N ASN A 13 -3.53 13.88 0.99
CA ASN A 13 -3.64 14.16 2.43
C ASN A 13 -3.28 15.62 2.79
N ARG A 14 -2.19 16.14 2.25
CA ARG A 14 -1.73 17.53 2.47
C ARG A 14 -2.68 18.55 1.84
N ARG A 15 -3.12 18.29 0.61
CA ARG A 15 -4.05 19.17 -0.13
C ARG A 15 -5.40 19.23 0.56
N TRP A 16 -5.88 18.10 1.04
CA TRP A 16 -7.10 18.03 1.85
C TRP A 16 -7.00 18.89 3.11
N ALA A 17 -5.94 18.70 3.92
CA ALA A 17 -5.75 19.50 5.14
C ALA A 17 -5.72 20.99 4.83
N LYS A 18 -4.98 21.42 3.79
CA LYS A 18 -4.93 22.81 3.34
C LYS A 18 -6.32 23.34 2.92
N ALA A 19 -7.10 22.56 2.19
CA ALA A 19 -8.45 22.93 1.76
C ALA A 19 -9.42 23.09 2.96
N GLN A 20 -9.16 22.39 4.07
CA GLN A 20 -9.92 22.51 5.32
C GLN A 20 -9.34 23.58 6.28
N GLY A 21 -8.30 24.31 5.88
CA GLY A 21 -7.63 25.26 6.77
C GLY A 21 -6.87 24.61 7.95
N LEU A 22 -6.52 23.33 7.82
CA LEU A 22 -5.88 22.52 8.85
C LEU A 22 -4.37 22.37 8.62
N PRO A 23 -3.58 22.14 9.67
CA PRO A 23 -2.19 21.72 9.53
C PRO A 23 -2.07 20.41 8.71
N THR A 24 -1.00 20.29 7.92
CA THR A 24 -0.71 19.08 7.09
C THR A 24 -0.81 17.76 7.88
N ILE A 25 -0.42 17.81 9.14
CA ILE A 25 -0.47 16.68 10.08
C ILE A 25 -1.86 16.08 10.22
N GLU A 26 -2.91 16.90 10.24
CA GLU A 26 -4.29 16.42 10.35
C GLU A 26 -4.74 15.65 9.10
N GLY A 27 -4.19 15.98 7.93
CA GLY A 27 -4.41 15.19 6.72
C GLY A 27 -3.84 13.77 6.82
N HIS A 28 -2.64 13.63 7.39
CA HIS A 28 -2.03 12.31 7.60
C HIS A 28 -2.81 11.47 8.64
N LYS A 29 -3.27 12.10 9.74
CA LYS A 29 -4.14 11.42 10.72
C LYS A 29 -5.44 10.94 10.10
N LYS A 30 -6.13 11.84 9.37
CA LYS A 30 -7.39 11.49 8.70
C LYS A 30 -7.19 10.39 7.65
N GLY A 31 -6.03 10.38 6.96
CA GLY A 31 -5.65 9.30 6.05
C GLY A 31 -5.57 7.94 6.75
N LEU A 32 -5.08 7.85 7.99
CA LEU A 32 -5.09 6.58 8.75
C LEU A 32 -6.51 6.11 9.06
N ASP A 33 -7.42 7.01 9.46
CA ASP A 33 -8.82 6.66 9.68
C ASP A 33 -9.46 6.14 8.39
N THR A 34 -9.11 6.76 7.25
CA THR A 34 -9.58 6.33 5.92
C THR A 34 -9.06 4.95 5.56
N ILE A 35 -7.80 4.62 5.88
CA ILE A 35 -7.25 3.26 5.70
C ILE A 35 -8.08 2.23 6.46
N GLU A 36 -8.40 2.49 7.74
CA GLU A 36 -9.23 1.59 8.55
C GLU A 36 -10.60 1.36 7.90
N LEU A 37 -11.28 2.44 7.49
CA LEU A 37 -12.58 2.40 6.82
C LEU A 37 -12.54 1.59 5.51
N LEU A 38 -11.58 1.87 4.66
CA LEU A 38 -11.48 1.20 3.35
C LEU A 38 -11.07 -0.27 3.49
N THR A 39 -10.31 -0.63 4.53
CA THR A 39 -9.98 -2.02 4.83
C THR A 39 -11.23 -2.83 5.18
N GLU A 40 -12.13 -2.27 5.98
CA GLU A 40 -13.41 -2.90 6.31
C GLU A 40 -14.27 -3.07 5.06
N ALA A 41 -14.46 -2.01 4.30
CA ALA A 41 -15.25 -2.03 3.07
C ALA A 41 -14.69 -3.02 2.03
N ALA A 42 -13.36 -3.09 1.86
CA ALA A 42 -12.72 -4.03 0.95
C ALA A 42 -12.91 -5.49 1.40
N SER A 43 -12.82 -5.76 2.70
CA SER A 43 -13.09 -7.09 3.27
C SER A 43 -14.55 -7.52 3.04
N GLU A 44 -15.50 -6.61 3.27
CA GLU A 44 -16.92 -6.85 3.01
C GLU A 44 -17.25 -7.07 1.53
N ALA A 45 -16.51 -6.39 0.63
CA ALA A 45 -16.62 -6.57 -0.82
C ALA A 45 -15.93 -7.85 -1.34
N GLY A 46 -15.30 -8.65 -0.47
CA GLY A 46 -14.64 -9.91 -0.85
C GLY A 46 -13.25 -9.75 -1.47
N ILE A 47 -12.64 -8.55 -1.38
CA ILE A 47 -11.27 -8.31 -1.84
C ILE A 47 -10.31 -9.05 -0.91
N ARG A 48 -9.39 -9.83 -1.50
CA ARG A 48 -8.43 -10.64 -0.74
C ARG A 48 -7.16 -9.89 -0.37
N TYR A 49 -6.71 -8.99 -1.23
CA TYR A 49 -5.50 -8.17 -1.02
C TYR A 49 -5.81 -6.71 -1.22
N LEU A 50 -5.45 -5.88 -0.24
CA LEU A 50 -5.58 -4.43 -0.33
C LEU A 50 -4.23 -3.78 -0.03
N THR A 51 -3.64 -3.13 -1.01
CA THR A 51 -2.32 -2.50 -0.85
C THR A 51 -2.43 -0.99 -0.84
N PHE A 52 -1.87 -0.34 0.18
CA PHE A 52 -1.78 1.11 0.29
C PHE A 52 -0.36 1.61 0.06
N TYR A 53 -0.19 2.63 -0.79
CA TYR A 53 1.06 3.38 -0.90
C TYR A 53 1.08 4.50 0.13
N VAL A 54 1.75 4.27 1.25
CA VAL A 54 1.70 5.19 2.40
C VAL A 54 2.95 6.05 2.57
N PHE A 55 4.14 5.53 2.22
CA PHE A 55 5.39 6.29 2.25
C PHE A 55 6.38 5.76 1.20
N SER A 56 6.67 6.58 0.18
CA SER A 56 7.60 6.23 -0.88
C SER A 56 9.05 6.62 -0.54
N THR A 57 10.02 6.02 -1.22
CA THR A 57 11.44 6.39 -1.12
C THR A 57 11.69 7.85 -1.47
N GLU A 58 10.92 8.45 -2.38
CA GLU A 58 11.01 9.86 -2.77
C GLU A 58 10.53 10.80 -1.66
N ASN A 59 9.71 10.30 -0.72
CA ASN A 59 9.19 11.11 0.39
C ASN A 59 10.27 11.52 1.40
N TRP A 60 11.44 10.88 1.39
CA TRP A 60 12.59 11.35 2.16
C TRP A 60 13.07 12.75 1.75
N GLY A 61 12.73 13.20 0.53
CA GLY A 61 12.99 14.58 0.06
C GLY A 61 12.05 15.64 0.64
N ARG A 62 11.04 15.27 1.45
CA ARG A 62 10.17 16.23 2.15
C ARG A 62 10.90 16.95 3.28
N SER A 63 10.24 17.94 3.90
CA SER A 63 10.81 18.61 5.07
C SER A 63 11.10 17.62 6.20
N LYS A 64 12.19 17.85 6.94
CA LYS A 64 12.59 16.99 8.06
C LYS A 64 11.48 16.84 9.11
N ASP A 65 10.73 17.90 9.36
CA ASP A 65 9.63 17.91 10.34
C ASP A 65 8.49 17.00 9.88
N GLU A 66 8.12 17.05 8.58
CA GLU A 66 7.08 16.17 8.02
C GLU A 66 7.51 14.71 8.06
N VAL A 67 8.75 14.41 7.64
CA VAL A 67 9.27 13.03 7.67
C VAL A 67 9.32 12.51 9.11
N SER A 68 9.88 13.27 10.06
CA SER A 68 9.93 12.89 11.47
C SER A 68 8.54 12.63 12.04
N TYR A 69 7.58 13.46 11.67
CA TYR A 69 6.20 13.28 12.10
C TYR A 69 5.59 11.98 11.56
N ILE A 70 5.75 11.70 10.25
CA ILE A 70 5.23 10.47 9.63
C ILE A 70 5.85 9.23 10.28
N MET A 71 7.18 9.22 10.50
CA MET A 71 7.87 8.12 11.18
C MET A 71 7.33 7.93 12.60
N LYS A 72 7.16 9.01 13.36
CA LYS A 72 6.61 8.95 14.72
C LYS A 72 5.16 8.50 14.74
N LEU A 73 4.36 8.93 13.77
CA LEU A 73 2.96 8.51 13.62
C LEU A 73 2.89 7.00 13.34
N ALA A 74 3.71 6.49 12.41
CA ALA A 74 3.82 5.06 12.14
C ALA A 74 4.22 4.29 13.40
N GLU A 75 5.32 4.70 14.06
CA GLU A 75 5.84 4.07 15.28
C GLU A 75 4.76 3.95 16.39
N THR A 76 3.96 5.00 16.58
CA THR A 76 2.98 5.06 17.66
C THR A 76 1.65 4.36 17.34
N ARG A 77 1.33 4.14 16.06
CA ARG A 77 0.03 3.62 15.64
C ARG A 77 0.06 2.20 15.12
N ILE A 78 1.21 1.74 14.60
CA ILE A 78 1.27 0.48 13.85
C ILE A 78 0.87 -0.74 14.67
N LEU A 79 1.34 -0.87 15.91
CA LEU A 79 1.02 -2.02 16.77
C LEU A 79 -0.46 -2.05 17.12
N LYS A 80 -1.03 -0.91 17.52
CA LYS A 80 -2.46 -0.83 17.81
C LYS A 80 -3.32 -1.14 16.58
N TYR A 81 -2.85 -0.75 15.39
CA TYR A 81 -3.55 -1.06 14.15
C TYR A 81 -3.45 -2.55 13.82
N ALA A 82 -2.30 -3.17 14.02
CA ALA A 82 -2.13 -4.62 13.86
C ALA A 82 -3.06 -5.42 14.82
N GLU A 83 -3.19 -5.00 16.07
CA GLU A 83 -4.13 -5.60 17.03
C GLU A 83 -5.58 -5.50 16.54
N LYS A 84 -5.99 -4.34 15.99
CA LYS A 84 -7.32 -4.17 15.39
C LYS A 84 -7.54 -5.08 14.18
N LEU A 85 -6.54 -5.22 13.31
CA LEU A 85 -6.60 -6.12 12.17
C LEU A 85 -6.70 -7.58 12.61
N ALA A 86 -5.87 -8.01 13.57
CA ALA A 86 -5.92 -9.37 14.12
C ALA A 86 -7.30 -9.70 14.71
N ALA A 87 -7.91 -8.75 15.44
CA ALA A 87 -9.26 -8.91 15.99
C ALA A 87 -10.34 -9.11 14.90
N LYS A 88 -10.07 -8.66 13.66
CA LYS A 88 -10.94 -8.84 12.48
C LYS A 88 -10.46 -9.95 11.55
N ASN A 89 -9.54 -10.79 12.00
CA ASN A 89 -8.91 -11.84 11.20
C ASN A 89 -8.27 -11.31 9.89
N ALA A 90 -7.76 -10.07 9.89
CA ALA A 90 -7.07 -9.46 8.76
C ALA A 90 -5.54 -9.53 8.96
N ARG A 91 -4.81 -9.97 7.93
CA ARG A 91 -3.35 -10.06 7.92
C ARG A 91 -2.72 -8.74 7.51
N MET A 92 -1.59 -8.37 8.10
CA MET A 92 -0.79 -7.19 7.73
C MET A 92 0.54 -7.62 7.12
N LEU A 93 0.93 -7.01 6.02
CA LEU A 93 2.25 -7.13 5.40
C LEU A 93 2.84 -5.75 5.13
N ILE A 94 4.16 -5.61 5.35
CA ILE A 94 4.87 -4.34 5.13
C ILE A 94 5.89 -4.50 3.99
N LEU A 95 5.53 -4.02 2.82
CA LEU A 95 6.39 -4.01 1.64
C LEU A 95 7.27 -2.77 1.65
N GLY A 96 8.58 -2.98 1.63
CA GLY A 96 9.56 -1.91 1.56
C GLY A 96 10.82 -2.18 2.35
N SER A 97 11.84 -1.37 2.09
CA SER A 97 13.15 -1.49 2.73
C SER A 97 13.10 -1.05 4.19
N ARG A 98 13.89 -1.70 5.03
CA ARG A 98 14.16 -1.23 6.41
C ARG A 98 15.28 -0.17 6.47
N ASP A 99 15.86 0.20 5.32
CA ASP A 99 16.90 1.22 5.24
C ASP A 99 16.37 2.60 5.70
N LYS A 100 17.23 3.38 6.35
CA LYS A 100 16.94 4.75 6.82
C LYS A 100 15.82 4.88 7.86
N ILE A 101 15.03 3.84 8.13
CA ILE A 101 14.07 3.87 9.23
C ILE A 101 14.79 3.51 10.54
N GLY A 102 14.41 4.18 11.63
CA GLY A 102 15.03 3.92 12.94
C GLY A 102 14.72 2.51 13.46
N PRO A 103 15.60 1.93 14.31
CA PRO A 103 15.46 0.55 14.78
C PRO A 103 14.17 0.31 15.58
N VAL A 104 13.65 1.33 16.25
CA VAL A 104 12.39 1.24 17.00
C VAL A 104 11.21 1.02 16.05
N LEU A 105 11.12 1.81 14.99
CA LEU A 105 10.07 1.66 13.98
C LEU A 105 10.24 0.33 13.22
N ALA A 106 11.45 -0.04 12.80
CA ALA A 106 11.70 -1.31 12.13
C ALA A 106 11.20 -2.49 12.97
N SER A 107 11.57 -2.53 14.26
CA SER A 107 11.08 -3.55 15.19
C SER A 107 9.56 -3.53 15.38
N ALA A 108 8.94 -2.34 15.37
CA ALA A 108 7.49 -2.22 15.49
C ALA A 108 6.76 -2.75 14.24
N LEU A 109 7.30 -2.51 13.04
CA LEU A 109 6.77 -3.06 11.79
C LEU A 109 6.82 -4.60 11.79
N ASP A 110 7.97 -5.18 12.14
CA ASP A 110 8.15 -6.64 12.20
C ASP A 110 7.24 -7.30 13.26
N LYS A 111 7.01 -6.62 14.40
CA LYS A 111 6.04 -7.08 15.42
C LYS A 111 4.61 -7.01 14.92
N ALA A 112 4.25 -5.96 14.17
CA ALA A 112 2.92 -5.80 13.62
C ALA A 112 2.57 -6.94 12.65
N GLU A 113 3.50 -7.33 11.78
CA GLU A 113 3.34 -8.50 10.90
C GLU A 113 3.15 -9.79 11.71
N LYS A 114 3.96 -10.00 12.76
CA LYS A 114 3.85 -11.19 13.63
C LYS A 114 2.51 -11.27 14.36
N ILE A 115 1.94 -10.15 14.84
CA ILE A 115 0.64 -10.11 15.50
C ILE A 115 -0.47 -10.66 14.60
N THR A 116 -0.35 -10.47 13.29
CA THR A 116 -1.39 -10.83 12.30
C THR A 116 -1.03 -12.05 11.46
N ALA A 117 0.07 -12.73 11.75
CA ALA A 117 0.64 -13.79 10.88
C ALA A 117 -0.32 -14.96 10.63
N ASP A 118 -1.11 -15.34 11.64
CA ASP A 118 -2.04 -16.47 11.56
C ASP A 118 -3.44 -16.06 11.04
N CYS A 119 -3.65 -14.77 10.72
CA CYS A 119 -4.92 -14.31 10.18
C CYS A 119 -5.09 -14.76 8.73
N THR A 120 -6.30 -15.18 8.39
CA THR A 120 -6.66 -15.82 7.10
C THR A 120 -7.68 -15.06 6.26
N GLY A 121 -8.15 -13.91 6.76
CA GLY A 121 -9.06 -13.02 6.05
C GLY A 121 -8.34 -12.15 5.01
N ILE A 122 -8.80 -10.90 4.84
CA ILE A 122 -8.14 -9.95 3.95
C ILE A 122 -6.68 -9.72 4.34
N THR A 123 -5.79 -9.67 3.35
CA THR A 123 -4.39 -9.26 3.55
C THR A 123 -4.23 -7.79 3.20
N VAL A 124 -3.84 -6.98 4.19
CA VAL A 124 -3.59 -5.54 4.02
C VAL A 124 -2.09 -5.31 3.90
N CYS A 125 -1.65 -4.83 2.75
CA CYS A 125 -0.27 -4.55 2.45
C CYS A 125 0.01 -3.04 2.55
N PHE A 126 1.09 -2.67 3.23
CA PHE A 126 1.55 -1.29 3.31
C PHE A 126 2.87 -1.13 2.57
N CYS A 127 2.88 -0.42 1.45
CA CYS A 127 4.11 0.04 0.82
C CYS A 127 4.65 1.21 1.66
N PHE A 128 5.58 0.89 2.58
CA PHE A 128 6.22 1.85 3.49
C PHE A 128 7.73 1.84 3.29
N ASN A 129 8.33 3.02 3.11
CA ASN A 129 9.71 3.17 2.63
C ASN A 129 9.95 2.33 1.37
N TYR A 130 8.99 2.41 0.47
CA TYR A 130 8.88 1.59 -0.72
C TYR A 130 9.17 2.41 -1.99
N GLY A 131 9.79 1.77 -2.97
CA GLY A 131 9.93 2.25 -4.35
C GLY A 131 10.03 1.06 -5.27
N GLY A 132 9.24 1.03 -6.36
CA GLY A 132 9.19 -0.13 -7.25
C GLY A 132 10.51 -0.42 -7.96
N GLU A 133 11.26 0.61 -8.35
CA GLU A 133 12.61 0.44 -8.92
C GLU A 133 13.57 -0.15 -7.88
N LYS A 134 13.47 0.31 -6.61
CA LYS A 134 14.28 -0.23 -5.52
C LYS A 134 13.91 -1.68 -5.23
N GLU A 135 12.63 -2.03 -5.18
CA GLU A 135 12.18 -3.42 -4.97
C GLU A 135 12.76 -4.36 -6.02
N ILE A 136 12.71 -3.97 -7.30
CA ILE A 136 13.26 -4.76 -8.41
C ILE A 136 14.79 -4.92 -8.26
N ALA A 137 15.50 -3.83 -7.92
CA ALA A 137 16.94 -3.87 -7.71
C ALA A 137 17.32 -4.75 -6.49
N ASP A 138 16.57 -4.65 -5.40
CA ASP A 138 16.79 -5.47 -4.19
C ASP A 138 16.52 -6.95 -4.50
N ALA A 139 15.46 -7.26 -5.24
CA ALA A 139 15.12 -8.61 -5.67
C ALA A 139 16.21 -9.23 -6.57
N ALA A 140 16.70 -8.48 -7.55
CA ALA A 140 17.79 -8.91 -8.43
C ALA A 140 19.08 -9.19 -7.61
N ASN A 141 19.44 -8.30 -6.68
CA ASN A 141 20.60 -8.49 -5.83
C ASN A 141 20.44 -9.72 -4.91
N ALA A 142 19.25 -9.95 -4.35
CA ALA A 142 18.97 -11.12 -3.53
C ALA A 142 19.06 -12.43 -4.33
N ALA A 143 18.55 -12.46 -5.55
CA ALA A 143 18.69 -13.61 -6.45
C ALA A 143 20.17 -13.92 -6.74
N LEU A 144 20.97 -12.90 -7.08
CA LEU A 144 22.42 -13.06 -7.29
C LEU A 144 23.15 -13.57 -6.05
N GLN A 145 22.83 -13.07 -4.86
CA GLN A 145 23.42 -13.53 -3.59
C GLN A 145 23.08 -15.00 -3.31
N ASN A 146 21.93 -15.48 -3.79
CA ASN A 146 21.53 -16.88 -3.71
C ASN A 146 22.10 -17.74 -4.87
N GLY A 147 22.97 -17.19 -5.71
CA GLY A 147 23.61 -17.89 -6.82
C GLY A 147 22.67 -18.17 -8.00
N LEU A 148 21.57 -17.44 -8.13
CA LEU A 148 20.59 -17.61 -9.18
C LEU A 148 20.90 -16.68 -10.37
N GLU A 149 20.51 -17.10 -11.57
CA GLU A 149 20.45 -16.24 -12.75
C GLU A 149 19.31 -15.23 -12.61
N ILE A 150 19.51 -14.02 -13.16
CA ILE A 150 18.45 -12.99 -13.19
C ILE A 150 17.48 -13.32 -14.32
N THR A 151 16.32 -13.81 -13.92
CA THR A 151 15.17 -14.08 -14.81
C THR A 151 13.92 -13.40 -14.25
N PRO A 152 12.84 -13.25 -15.02
CA PRO A 152 11.58 -12.77 -14.47
C PRO A 152 11.10 -13.56 -13.24
N GLU A 153 11.29 -14.86 -13.25
CA GLU A 153 10.90 -15.78 -12.16
C GLU A 153 11.75 -15.53 -10.93
N SER A 154 13.09 -15.48 -11.07
CA SER A 154 13.99 -15.23 -9.94
C SER A 154 13.79 -13.85 -9.32
N ILE A 155 13.45 -12.82 -10.11
CA ILE A 155 13.07 -11.50 -9.58
C ILE A 155 11.77 -11.62 -8.80
N ARG A 156 10.73 -12.23 -9.37
CA ARG A 156 9.42 -12.40 -8.71
C ARG A 156 9.55 -13.09 -7.34
N ASP A 157 10.33 -14.17 -7.29
CA ASP A 157 10.53 -14.96 -6.07
C ASP A 157 11.30 -14.22 -4.97
N HIS A 158 11.95 -13.10 -5.31
CA HIS A 158 12.71 -12.27 -4.38
C HIS A 158 12.13 -10.86 -4.18
N LEU A 159 10.95 -10.56 -4.73
CA LEU A 159 10.22 -9.34 -4.39
C LEU A 159 9.87 -9.32 -2.90
N TYR A 160 9.61 -8.13 -2.36
CA TYR A 160 9.11 -8.03 -0.99
C TYR A 160 7.79 -8.80 -0.86
N HIS A 161 7.73 -9.78 0.05
CA HIS A 161 6.56 -10.65 0.19
C HIS A 161 6.14 -11.27 -1.16
N PRO A 162 6.90 -12.22 -1.71
CA PRO A 162 6.64 -12.80 -3.04
C PRO A 162 5.29 -13.51 -3.14
N GLU A 163 4.69 -13.87 -2.00
CA GLU A 163 3.34 -14.46 -1.91
C GLU A 163 2.21 -13.46 -2.26
N VAL A 164 2.48 -12.15 -2.27
CA VAL A 164 1.50 -11.14 -2.67
C VAL A 164 1.30 -11.19 -4.18
N PRO A 165 0.07 -11.41 -4.68
CA PRO A 165 -0.20 -11.54 -6.11
C PRO A 165 -0.04 -10.21 -6.86
N ASP A 166 -0.11 -10.29 -8.20
CA ASP A 166 -0.19 -9.11 -9.05
C ASP A 166 -1.45 -8.30 -8.76
N ILE A 167 -1.37 -7.00 -8.97
CA ILE A 167 -2.50 -6.10 -8.76
C ILE A 167 -3.47 -6.22 -9.94
N ASP A 168 -4.75 -6.36 -9.64
CA ASP A 168 -5.80 -6.31 -10.65
C ASP A 168 -6.16 -4.87 -11.02
N MET A 169 -6.26 -3.98 -10.02
CA MET A 169 -6.61 -2.58 -10.22
C MET A 169 -5.82 -1.66 -9.30
N VAL A 170 -5.23 -0.62 -9.90
CA VAL A 170 -4.60 0.50 -9.18
C VAL A 170 -5.53 1.70 -9.21
N VAL A 171 -5.89 2.19 -8.03
CA VAL A 171 -6.65 3.43 -7.86
C VAL A 171 -5.72 4.51 -7.32
N ARG A 172 -5.71 5.69 -7.95
CA ARG A 172 -5.03 6.87 -7.41
C ARG A 172 -6.02 7.99 -7.16
N THR A 173 -5.95 8.55 -5.97
CA THR A 173 -6.75 9.69 -5.55
C THR A 173 -6.13 11.01 -5.97
N SER A 174 -6.91 12.12 -5.89
CA SER A 174 -6.40 13.49 -6.02
C SER A 174 -6.18 13.97 -7.46
N GLY A 175 -6.69 13.24 -8.48
CA GLY A 175 -6.67 13.65 -9.88
C GLY A 175 -5.30 13.59 -10.56
N GLU A 176 -4.32 12.92 -9.95
CA GLU A 176 -2.99 12.72 -10.53
C GLU A 176 -2.96 11.40 -11.32
N GLU A 177 -2.58 11.46 -12.60
CA GLU A 177 -2.62 10.33 -13.54
C GLU A 177 -1.21 9.75 -13.75
N ARG A 178 -0.62 9.18 -12.71
CA ARG A 178 0.67 8.48 -12.68
C ARG A 178 0.73 7.52 -11.51
N ILE A 179 1.59 6.49 -11.56
CA ILE A 179 1.72 5.50 -10.48
C ILE A 179 2.91 5.76 -9.54
N SER A 180 3.82 6.66 -9.92
CA SER A 180 4.96 7.11 -9.08
C SER A 180 5.76 5.95 -8.48
N GLY A 181 6.07 4.93 -9.27
CA GLY A 181 6.84 3.77 -8.81
C GLY A 181 6.06 2.78 -7.93
N PHE A 182 4.74 2.91 -7.82
CA PHE A 182 3.93 2.00 -7.01
C PHE A 182 3.88 0.60 -7.63
N MET A 183 4.43 -0.40 -6.91
CA MET A 183 4.41 -1.83 -7.22
C MET A 183 4.62 -2.15 -8.72
N LEU A 184 5.68 -1.58 -9.32
CA LEU A 184 5.94 -1.61 -10.76
C LEU A 184 5.85 -3.01 -11.36
N TRP A 185 6.44 -4.00 -10.71
CA TRP A 185 6.42 -5.38 -11.18
C TRP A 185 5.01 -5.96 -11.19
N ARG A 186 4.29 -5.76 -10.08
CA ARG A 186 2.96 -6.35 -9.89
C ARG A 186 1.82 -5.57 -10.55
N SER A 187 2.07 -4.34 -11.03
CA SER A 187 1.07 -3.52 -11.73
C SER A 187 1.18 -3.57 -13.25
N SER A 188 2.07 -4.41 -13.81
CA SER A 188 2.36 -4.47 -15.25
C SER A 188 1.13 -4.79 -16.11
N TYR A 189 0.14 -5.49 -15.57
CA TYR A 189 -1.14 -5.79 -16.22
C TYR A 189 -2.36 -5.30 -15.44
N ALA A 190 -2.14 -4.39 -14.47
CA ALA A 190 -3.24 -3.82 -13.70
C ALA A 190 -4.10 -2.88 -14.54
N GLU A 191 -5.39 -2.82 -14.23
CA GLU A 191 -6.26 -1.73 -14.65
C GLU A 191 -5.99 -0.48 -13.82
N PHE A 192 -6.22 0.71 -14.37
CA PHE A 192 -5.98 1.98 -13.68
C PHE A 192 -7.25 2.80 -13.57
N MET A 193 -7.49 3.38 -12.39
CA MET A 193 -8.56 4.33 -12.13
C MET A 193 -8.02 5.56 -11.40
N PHE A 194 -8.24 6.74 -11.97
CA PHE A 194 -7.81 8.01 -11.39
C PHE A 194 -9.04 8.80 -10.93
N ILE A 195 -9.09 9.11 -9.63
CA ILE A 195 -10.24 9.80 -9.03
C ILE A 195 -9.81 11.18 -8.48
N LYS A 196 -10.67 12.18 -8.67
CA LYS A 196 -10.34 13.57 -8.28
C LYS A 196 -10.43 13.80 -6.78
N LYS A 197 -11.20 12.99 -6.05
CA LYS A 197 -11.38 13.04 -4.60
C LYS A 197 -10.03 12.87 -3.90
N TYR A 198 -9.76 13.62 -2.84
CA TYR A 198 -8.59 13.41 -1.98
C TYR A 198 -8.73 12.12 -1.16
N PHE A 199 -7.62 11.47 -0.85
CA PHE A 199 -7.65 10.21 -0.10
C PHE A 199 -8.44 10.29 1.22
N PRO A 200 -8.30 11.34 2.09
CA PRO A 200 -9.10 11.48 3.30
C PRO A 200 -10.63 11.58 3.09
N GLU A 201 -11.07 11.79 1.87
CA GLU A 201 -12.50 11.90 1.50
C GLU A 201 -13.10 10.59 0.99
N MET A 202 -12.28 9.55 0.83
CA MET A 202 -12.77 8.24 0.40
C MET A 202 -13.71 7.63 1.43
N THR A 203 -14.69 6.91 0.94
CA THR A 203 -15.75 6.26 1.72
C THR A 203 -15.89 4.78 1.34
N ALA A 204 -16.65 4.01 2.12
CA ALA A 204 -16.97 2.63 1.78
C ALA A 204 -17.65 2.49 0.41
N GLU A 205 -18.51 3.45 0.04
CA GLU A 205 -19.18 3.49 -1.27
C GLU A 205 -18.19 3.61 -2.44
N ASP A 206 -17.03 4.25 -2.24
CA ASP A 206 -16.00 4.32 -3.27
C ASP A 206 -15.42 2.93 -3.56
N ILE A 207 -15.28 2.06 -2.57
CA ILE A 207 -14.86 0.65 -2.79
C ILE A 207 -15.90 -0.08 -3.65
N THR A 208 -17.18 0.06 -3.35
CA THR A 208 -18.26 -0.53 -4.18
C THR A 208 -18.15 -0.08 -5.64
N LYS A 209 -17.99 1.23 -5.87
CA LYS A 209 -17.83 1.79 -7.23
C LYS A 209 -16.57 1.28 -7.94
N ILE A 210 -15.47 1.10 -7.21
CA ILE A 210 -14.22 0.54 -7.76
C ILE A 210 -14.45 -0.90 -8.22
N VAL A 211 -15.13 -1.71 -7.41
CA VAL A 211 -15.46 -3.11 -7.77
C VAL A 211 -16.36 -3.15 -9.00
N GLU A 212 -17.44 -2.38 -9.02
CA GLU A 212 -18.36 -2.27 -10.16
C GLU A 212 -17.64 -1.84 -11.44
N GLU A 213 -16.78 -0.83 -11.36
CA GLU A 213 -16.00 -0.34 -12.51
C GLU A 213 -15.04 -1.43 -13.02
N PHE A 214 -14.36 -2.16 -12.11
CA PHE A 214 -13.48 -3.25 -12.49
C PHE A 214 -14.22 -4.39 -13.19
N GLU A 215 -15.38 -4.80 -12.67
CA GLU A 215 -16.19 -5.87 -13.24
C GLU A 215 -16.72 -5.54 -14.64
N ASN A 216 -16.95 -4.25 -14.91
CA ASN A 216 -17.39 -3.75 -16.23
C ASN A 216 -16.26 -3.69 -17.27
N ARG A 217 -14.99 -3.84 -16.87
CA ARG A 217 -13.84 -3.82 -17.78
C ARG A 217 -13.55 -5.18 -18.40
N ASN A 218 -13.24 -5.17 -19.69
CA ASN A 218 -12.81 -6.37 -20.42
C ASN A 218 -11.28 -6.44 -20.46
N ARG A 219 -10.68 -7.29 -19.62
CA ARG A 219 -9.21 -7.53 -19.62
C ARG A 219 -8.84 -8.48 -20.77
N ARG A 220 -8.04 -8.01 -21.72
CA ARG A 220 -7.68 -8.78 -22.94
C ARG A 220 -6.33 -9.50 -22.84
N PHE A 221 -5.45 -9.18 -21.89
CA PHE A 221 -4.12 -9.78 -21.68
C PHE A 221 -3.33 -10.04 -22.98
N GLY A 222 -3.40 -9.10 -23.95
CA GLY A 222 -2.73 -9.21 -25.24
C GLY A 222 -3.33 -10.24 -26.20
N LYS A 223 -4.56 -10.70 -25.98
CA LYS A 223 -5.31 -11.61 -26.87
C LYS A 223 -6.31 -10.85 -27.73
#